data_671d83e452671a5965281c453d712903
#
_entry.id   671d83e452671a5965281c453d712903
#
_cell.length_a   1.000
_cell.length_b   1.000
_cell.length_c   1.000
_cell.angle_alpha   90.00
_cell.angle_beta   90.00
_cell.angle_gamma   90.00
#
_symmetry.space_group_name_H-M   'P 1'
#
loop_
_entity.id
_entity.type
_entity.pdbx_description
1 polymer ?
#
loop_
_entity_poly.entity_id
_entity_poly.type
_entity_poly.pdbx_seq_one_letter_code
_entity_poly.pdbx_strand_id
1 'polypeptide(L)'
;YSLMAIGSGSIFGKGLGASTSKLHFLPEVHTDFIFAVIGEELGIFGILFLIFLFYLLYKKCFLLGDKALRVNLNFQGMLAYAIGLYLIIQVLLNLSVNLGLVPTKGMALPFFSYGGSNYLASLLAITIIFRIYRDVYKKTMNSSIR
;
A
#
# COMPACT_ATOMS: atom_id res chain seq x y z
N TYR A 1 -0.26 -19.40 11.73
CA TYR A 1 1.18 -19.08 11.73
C TYR A 1 1.44 -17.58 11.68
N SER A 2 0.77 -16.78 10.84
CA SER A 2 0.94 -15.31 10.77
C SER A 2 0.63 -14.61 12.10
N LEU A 3 -0.42 -15.01 12.80
CA LEU A 3 -0.76 -14.49 14.13
C LEU A 3 0.30 -14.83 15.19
N MET A 4 0.90 -16.01 15.10
CA MET A 4 2.02 -16.41 16.00
C MET A 4 3.28 -15.59 15.68
N ALA A 5 3.57 -15.31 14.40
CA ALA A 5 4.69 -14.48 13.99
C ALA A 5 4.54 -13.04 14.52
N ILE A 6 3.36 -12.42 14.33
CA ILE A 6 3.06 -11.08 14.86
C ILE A 6 3.13 -11.07 16.40
N GLY A 7 2.58 -12.09 17.06
CA GLY A 7 2.63 -12.22 18.53
C GLY A 7 4.05 -12.42 19.08
N SER A 8 4.91 -13.11 18.33
CA SER A 8 6.30 -13.37 18.74
C SER A 8 7.22 -12.15 18.63
N GLY A 9 6.87 -11.17 17.75
CA GLY A 9 7.61 -9.92 17.57
C GLY A 9 7.46 -8.95 18.74
N SER A 10 6.46 -9.12 19.62
CA SER A 10 6.19 -8.20 20.73
C SER A 10 6.08 -6.73 20.26
N ILE A 11 6.33 -5.78 21.19
CA ILE A 11 6.25 -4.34 20.88
C ILE A 11 7.44 -3.85 20.05
N PHE A 12 8.64 -4.39 20.31
CA PHE A 12 9.92 -3.90 19.73
C PHE A 12 10.45 -4.77 18.57
N GLY A 13 9.85 -5.91 18.29
CA GLY A 13 10.36 -6.87 17.31
C GLY A 13 11.54 -7.70 17.82
N LYS A 14 11.91 -8.73 17.06
CA LYS A 14 13.09 -9.57 17.35
C LYS A 14 14.39 -9.04 16.74
N GLY A 15 14.32 -7.95 15.98
CA GLY A 15 15.43 -7.39 15.22
C GLY A 15 15.41 -7.74 13.74
N LEU A 16 16.05 -6.90 12.94
CA LEU A 16 16.16 -7.07 11.48
C LEU A 16 16.92 -8.37 11.16
N GLY A 17 16.29 -9.25 10.37
CA GLY A 17 16.88 -10.52 9.97
C GLY A 17 16.68 -11.68 10.95
N ALA A 18 16.11 -11.44 12.13
CA ALA A 18 15.87 -12.48 13.14
C ALA A 18 14.52 -13.23 12.97
N SER A 19 13.85 -13.05 11.84
CA SER A 19 12.59 -13.73 11.54
C SER A 19 12.85 -15.21 11.31
N THR A 20 12.32 -16.04 12.20
CA THR A 20 12.33 -17.50 12.08
C THR A 20 11.38 -18.00 11.00
N SER A 21 10.38 -17.17 10.64
CA SER A 21 9.42 -17.45 9.57
C SER A 21 10.08 -17.51 8.19
N LYS A 22 11.20 -16.79 7.99
CA LYS A 22 11.98 -16.82 6.74
C LYS A 22 12.73 -18.12 6.51
N LEU A 23 13.07 -18.86 7.59
CA LEU A 23 14.07 -19.94 7.52
C LEU A 23 13.47 -21.34 7.29
N HIS A 24 12.21 -21.63 7.65
CA HIS A 24 11.80 -23.03 7.65
C HIS A 24 10.34 -23.38 7.31
N PHE A 25 9.36 -22.47 7.16
CA PHE A 25 7.96 -22.91 7.21
C PHE A 25 6.99 -22.43 6.12
N LEU A 26 7.34 -21.45 5.28
CA LEU A 26 6.39 -20.94 4.30
C LEU A 26 7.07 -20.69 2.95
N PRO A 27 6.75 -21.47 1.89
CA PRO A 27 7.27 -21.22 0.55
C PRO A 27 6.79 -19.88 -0.06
N GLU A 28 5.73 -19.27 0.50
CA GLU A 28 5.14 -18.00 0.00
C GLU A 28 5.29 -16.82 0.97
N VAL A 29 6.27 -16.86 1.88
CA VAL A 29 6.54 -15.77 2.86
C VAL A 29 6.78 -14.42 2.18
N HIS A 30 7.34 -14.46 0.97
CA HIS A 30 7.72 -13.25 0.22
C HIS A 30 6.56 -12.58 -0.52
N THR A 31 5.37 -13.19 -0.53
CA THR A 31 4.22 -12.68 -1.27
C THR A 31 3.12 -12.16 -0.37
N ASP A 32 2.50 -13.01 0.42
CA ASP A 32 1.24 -12.70 1.10
C ASP A 32 1.41 -12.33 2.58
N PHE A 33 2.52 -12.76 3.21
CA PHE A 33 2.76 -12.62 4.66
C PHE A 33 3.79 -11.54 5.02
N ILE A 34 3.97 -10.55 4.18
CA ILE A 34 4.94 -9.46 4.43
C ILE A 34 4.63 -8.70 5.73
N PHE A 35 3.35 -8.47 6.05
CA PHE A 35 2.97 -7.86 7.33
C PHE A 35 3.37 -8.73 8.53
N ALA A 36 3.28 -10.05 8.41
CA ALA A 36 3.71 -10.95 9.47
C ALA A 36 5.22 -10.88 9.71
N VAL A 37 6.01 -10.84 8.62
CA VAL A 37 7.47 -10.69 8.69
C VAL A 37 7.87 -9.34 9.30
N ILE A 38 7.25 -8.25 8.86
CA ILE A 38 7.49 -6.91 9.42
C ILE A 38 7.10 -6.88 10.91
N GLY A 39 5.98 -7.51 11.27
CA GLY A 39 5.54 -7.64 12.66
C GLY A 39 6.51 -8.45 13.52
N GLU A 40 7.14 -9.49 12.99
CA GLU A 40 8.14 -10.28 13.70
C GLU A 40 9.48 -9.53 13.88
N GLU A 41 9.95 -8.83 12.84
CA GLU A 41 11.23 -8.12 12.84
C GLU A 41 11.19 -6.76 13.53
N LEU A 42 10.18 -5.93 13.23
CA LEU A 42 10.05 -4.54 13.70
C LEU A 42 8.95 -4.37 14.76
N GLY A 43 8.22 -5.44 15.07
CA GLY A 43 7.12 -5.39 16.01
C GLY A 43 5.93 -4.56 15.54
N ILE A 44 5.08 -4.17 16.47
CA ILE A 44 3.88 -3.36 16.22
C ILE A 44 4.23 -2.01 15.59
N PHE A 45 5.35 -1.39 15.98
CA PHE A 45 5.79 -0.11 15.41
C PHE A 45 6.06 -0.20 13.91
N GLY A 46 6.64 -1.30 13.41
CA GLY A 46 6.86 -1.51 11.98
C GLY A 46 5.56 -1.61 11.19
N ILE A 47 4.58 -2.33 11.71
CA ILE A 47 3.24 -2.44 11.10
C ILE A 47 2.56 -1.08 11.05
N LEU A 48 2.54 -0.33 12.18
CA LEU A 48 1.93 0.99 12.25
C LEU A 48 2.61 1.98 11.31
N PHE A 49 3.93 1.95 11.22
CA PHE A 49 4.68 2.80 10.30
C PHE A 49 4.33 2.51 8.84
N LEU A 50 4.21 1.23 8.46
CA LEU A 50 3.81 0.84 7.11
C LEU A 50 2.38 1.29 6.79
N ILE A 51 1.44 1.09 7.70
CA ILE A 51 0.05 1.55 7.54
C ILE A 51 0.02 3.08 7.40
N PHE A 52 0.82 3.79 8.19
CA PHE A 52 0.93 5.25 8.10
C PHE A 52 1.45 5.72 6.73
N LEU A 53 2.45 5.04 6.15
CA LEU A 53 2.93 5.34 4.80
C LEU A 53 1.83 5.17 3.74
N PHE A 54 1.08 4.07 3.80
CA PHE A 54 -0.06 3.85 2.89
C PHE A 54 -1.17 4.87 3.10
N TYR A 55 -1.44 5.27 4.34
CA TYR A 55 -2.38 6.35 4.64
C TYR A 55 -1.96 7.68 4.01
N LEU A 56 -0.67 8.04 4.08
CA LEU A 56 -0.15 9.25 3.43
C LEU A 56 -0.32 9.19 1.91
N LEU A 57 -0.05 8.05 1.30
CA LEU A 57 -0.21 7.82 -0.13
C LEU A 57 -1.68 7.97 -0.55
N TYR A 58 -2.58 7.32 0.16
CA TYR A 58 -4.02 7.44 -0.02
C TYR A 58 -4.49 8.89 0.08
N LYS A 59 -4.09 9.60 1.16
CA LYS A 59 -4.42 11.01 1.37
C LYS A 59 -3.96 11.89 0.20
N LYS A 60 -2.78 11.64 -0.34
CA LYS A 60 -2.27 12.36 -1.53
C LYS A 60 -3.12 12.11 -2.77
N CYS A 61 -3.56 10.88 -3.01
CA CYS A 61 -4.45 10.55 -4.13
C CYS A 61 -5.79 11.29 -4.01
N PHE A 62 -6.38 11.34 -2.81
CA PHE A 62 -7.63 12.05 -2.58
C PHE A 62 -7.49 13.57 -2.74
N LEU A 63 -6.47 14.17 -2.15
CA LEU A 63 -6.20 15.60 -2.32
C LEU A 63 -5.95 15.98 -3.79
N LEU A 64 -5.32 15.08 -4.55
CA LEU A 64 -5.13 15.29 -5.98
C LEU A 64 -6.46 15.20 -6.74
N GLY A 65 -7.33 14.26 -6.38
CA GLY A 65 -8.69 14.15 -6.91
C GLY A 65 -9.50 15.42 -6.70
N ASP A 66 -9.52 15.95 -5.47
CA ASP A 66 -10.18 17.22 -5.15
C ASP A 66 -9.65 18.39 -5.99
N LYS A 67 -8.32 18.52 -6.11
CA LYS A 67 -7.70 19.55 -6.93
C LYS A 67 -8.06 19.43 -8.41
N ALA A 68 -8.09 18.19 -8.94
CA ALA A 68 -8.46 17.93 -10.32
C ALA A 68 -9.92 18.36 -10.60
N LEU A 69 -10.84 18.05 -9.69
CA LEU A 69 -12.24 18.46 -9.81
C LEU A 69 -12.40 19.98 -9.79
N ARG A 70 -11.68 20.68 -8.92
CA ARG A 70 -11.72 22.17 -8.84
C ARG A 70 -11.27 22.86 -10.13
N VAL A 71 -10.41 22.23 -10.92
CA VAL A 71 -9.96 22.78 -12.22
C VAL A 71 -10.72 22.17 -13.40
N ASN A 72 -11.91 21.60 -13.17
CA ASN A 72 -12.76 20.99 -14.20
C ASN A 72 -12.07 19.86 -14.98
N LEU A 73 -11.23 19.06 -14.32
CA LEU A 73 -10.64 17.83 -14.82
C LEU A 73 -11.36 16.63 -14.22
N ASN A 74 -12.66 16.50 -14.50
CA ASN A 74 -13.55 15.53 -13.82
C ASN A 74 -13.08 14.09 -14.00
N PHE A 75 -12.68 13.68 -15.20
CA PHE A 75 -12.20 12.33 -15.45
C PHE A 75 -10.93 12.00 -14.62
N GLN A 76 -9.96 12.92 -14.62
CA GLN A 76 -8.71 12.73 -13.87
C GLN A 76 -8.96 12.73 -12.36
N GLY A 77 -9.90 13.54 -11.87
CA GLY A 77 -10.30 13.53 -10.46
C GLY A 77 -10.89 12.20 -10.04
N MET A 78 -11.86 11.68 -10.81
CA MET A 78 -12.46 10.38 -10.55
C MET A 78 -11.45 9.24 -10.63
N LEU A 79 -10.52 9.30 -11.60
CA LEU A 79 -9.46 8.30 -11.74
C LEU A 79 -8.49 8.32 -10.55
N ALA A 80 -8.14 9.49 -10.02
CA ALA A 80 -7.31 9.61 -8.82
C ALA A 80 -7.99 8.98 -7.59
N TYR A 81 -9.29 9.19 -7.40
CA TYR A 81 -10.07 8.52 -6.35
C TYR A 81 -10.11 7.01 -6.52
N ALA A 82 -10.37 6.53 -7.75
CA ALA A 82 -10.42 5.10 -8.03
C ALA A 82 -9.10 4.41 -7.70
N ILE A 83 -7.97 5.00 -8.08
CA ILE A 83 -6.63 4.48 -7.75
C ILE A 83 -6.39 4.51 -6.23
N GLY A 84 -6.77 5.59 -5.54
CA GLY A 84 -6.66 5.68 -4.09
C GLY A 84 -7.46 4.59 -3.37
N LEU A 85 -8.71 4.36 -3.79
CA LEU A 85 -9.56 3.29 -3.27
C LEU A 85 -8.99 1.90 -3.56
N TYR A 86 -8.50 1.66 -4.77
CA TYR A 86 -7.86 0.40 -5.14
C TYR A 86 -6.69 0.07 -4.21
N LEU A 87 -5.80 1.03 -3.97
CA LEU A 87 -4.64 0.83 -3.09
C LEU A 87 -5.05 0.55 -1.63
N ILE A 88 -6.03 1.28 -1.08
CA ILE A 88 -6.45 1.06 0.30
C ILE A 88 -7.16 -0.29 0.48
N ILE A 89 -7.99 -0.69 -0.49
CA ILE A 89 -8.66 -2.00 -0.46
C ILE A 89 -7.62 -3.12 -0.48
N GLN A 90 -6.59 -3.04 -1.31
CA GLN A 90 -5.52 -4.04 -1.35
C GLN A 90 -4.78 -4.15 -0.01
N VAL A 91 -4.45 -3.01 0.62
CA VAL A 91 -3.79 -3.00 1.94
C VAL A 91 -4.68 -3.62 3.01
N LEU A 92 -5.98 -3.25 3.04
CA LEU A 92 -6.93 -3.81 4.01
C LEU A 92 -7.14 -5.31 3.82
N LEU A 93 -7.24 -5.78 2.59
CA LEU A 93 -7.37 -7.21 2.29
C LEU A 93 -6.13 -7.98 2.73
N ASN A 94 -4.93 -7.49 2.40
CA ASN A 94 -3.69 -8.13 2.82
C ASN A 94 -3.56 -8.16 4.36
N LEU A 95 -3.90 -7.06 5.04
CA LEU A 95 -3.92 -7.01 6.50
C LEU A 95 -4.92 -8.03 7.08
N SER A 96 -6.12 -8.14 6.49
CA SER A 96 -7.16 -9.09 6.92
C SER A 96 -6.71 -10.54 6.76
N VAL A 97 -5.99 -10.86 5.68
CA VAL A 97 -5.39 -12.19 5.46
C VAL A 97 -4.33 -12.48 6.53
N ASN A 98 -3.46 -11.51 6.84
CA ASN A 98 -2.42 -11.67 7.87
C ASN A 98 -3.01 -11.83 9.29
N LEU A 99 -4.16 -11.20 9.56
CA LEU A 99 -4.91 -11.38 10.81
C LEU A 99 -5.76 -12.66 10.84
N GLY A 100 -5.77 -13.46 9.76
CA GLY A 100 -6.55 -14.69 9.69
C GLY A 100 -8.06 -14.48 9.56
N LEU A 101 -8.52 -13.25 9.22
CA LEU A 101 -9.93 -12.93 9.06
C LEU A 101 -10.49 -13.40 7.71
N VAL A 102 -9.63 -13.53 6.71
CA VAL A 102 -9.98 -13.94 5.35
C VAL A 102 -9.06 -15.10 4.94
N PRO A 103 -9.59 -16.13 4.23
CA PRO A 103 -8.76 -17.21 3.75
C PRO A 103 -7.69 -16.70 2.77
N THR A 104 -6.50 -17.31 2.84
CA THR A 104 -5.35 -16.96 1.99
C THR A 104 -5.66 -17.22 0.52
N LYS A 105 -5.85 -16.18 -0.26
CA LYS A 105 -6.07 -16.24 -1.72
C LYS A 105 -5.03 -15.40 -2.48
N GLY A 106 -3.75 -15.51 -2.13
CA GLY A 106 -2.68 -14.90 -2.93
C GLY A 106 -2.84 -13.40 -3.15
N MET A 107 -3.26 -12.65 -2.13
CA MET A 107 -3.45 -11.19 -2.24
C MET A 107 -2.19 -10.45 -1.84
N ALA A 108 -1.37 -10.20 -2.83
CA ALA A 108 -0.10 -9.51 -2.71
C ALA A 108 -0.25 -8.05 -2.25
N LEU A 109 0.60 -7.61 -1.31
CA LEU A 109 0.66 -6.20 -0.88
C LEU A 109 1.21 -5.32 -2.02
N PRO A 110 0.59 -4.16 -2.33
CA PRO A 110 1.13 -3.24 -3.33
C PRO A 110 2.56 -2.84 -3.01
N PHE A 111 3.44 -2.81 -4.01
CA PHE A 111 4.86 -2.42 -3.96
C PHE A 111 5.81 -3.35 -3.19
N PHE A 112 5.33 -4.18 -2.28
CA PHE A 112 6.16 -4.97 -1.38
C PHE A 112 6.15 -6.47 -1.70
N SER A 113 5.11 -6.96 -2.37
CA SER A 113 4.97 -8.38 -2.63
C SER A 113 5.64 -8.80 -3.94
N TYR A 114 6.25 -9.98 -3.93
CA TYR A 114 6.93 -10.61 -5.07
C TYR A 114 5.92 -11.22 -6.06
N GLY A 115 5.14 -10.36 -6.70
CA GLY A 115 4.21 -10.76 -7.76
C GLY A 115 4.42 -9.85 -8.96
N GLY A 116 5.07 -10.32 -10.04
CA GLY A 116 5.40 -9.50 -11.21
C GLY A 116 4.21 -8.71 -11.75
N SER A 117 3.03 -9.33 -11.80
CA SER A 117 1.79 -8.69 -12.25
C SER A 117 1.31 -7.60 -11.29
N ASN A 118 1.32 -7.84 -9.98
CA ASN A 118 0.89 -6.86 -8.98
C ASN A 118 1.85 -5.67 -8.89
N TYR A 119 3.15 -5.93 -9.03
CA TYR A 119 4.17 -4.88 -9.06
C TYR A 119 3.99 -3.97 -10.27
N LEU A 120 3.77 -4.53 -11.46
CA LEU A 120 3.47 -3.77 -12.67
C LEU A 120 2.19 -2.93 -12.54
N ALA A 121 1.12 -3.50 -11.99
CA ALA A 121 -0.12 -2.79 -11.76
C ALA A 121 0.07 -1.59 -10.79
N SER A 122 0.85 -1.79 -9.74
CA SER A 122 1.17 -0.74 -8.77
C SER A 122 2.01 0.38 -9.38
N LEU A 123 3.00 0.05 -10.22
CA LEU A 123 3.80 1.02 -10.96
C LEU A 123 2.96 1.82 -11.96
N LEU A 124 2.05 1.16 -12.68
CA LEU A 124 1.12 1.82 -13.57
C LEU A 124 0.20 2.79 -12.82
N ALA A 125 -0.33 2.37 -11.68
CA ALA A 125 -1.16 3.23 -10.83
C ALA A 125 -0.43 4.50 -10.41
N ILE A 126 0.82 4.38 -9.93
CA ILE A 126 1.65 5.54 -9.57
C ILE A 126 1.94 6.42 -10.79
N THR A 127 2.28 5.83 -11.93
CA THR A 127 2.56 6.59 -13.17
C THR A 127 1.35 7.43 -13.58
N ILE A 128 0.15 6.87 -13.50
CA ILE A 128 -1.11 7.58 -13.77
C ILE A 128 -1.30 8.73 -12.77
N ILE A 129 -1.05 8.54 -11.49
CA ILE A 129 -1.14 9.59 -10.47
C ILE A 129 -0.17 10.74 -10.77
N PHE A 130 1.07 10.45 -11.17
CA PHE A 130 2.04 11.47 -11.58
C PHE A 130 1.57 12.23 -12.82
N ARG A 131 0.95 11.54 -13.79
CA ARG A 131 0.38 12.18 -14.97
C ARG A 131 -0.74 13.14 -14.59
N ILE A 132 -1.67 12.71 -13.75
CA ILE A 132 -2.78 13.55 -13.25
C ILE A 132 -2.22 14.76 -12.50
N TYR A 133 -1.23 14.58 -11.64
CA TYR A 133 -0.58 15.68 -10.91
C TYR A 133 -0.03 16.74 -11.86
N ARG A 134 0.67 16.33 -12.92
CA ARG A 134 1.23 17.23 -13.93
C ARG A 134 0.14 18.01 -14.69
N ASP A 135 -0.94 17.33 -15.06
CA ASP A 135 -2.02 17.94 -15.82
C ASP A 135 -2.80 18.95 -14.96
N VAL A 136 -3.06 18.62 -13.69
CA VAL A 136 -3.67 19.53 -12.70
C VAL A 136 -2.78 20.76 -12.48
N TYR A 137 -1.48 20.57 -12.31
CA TYR A 137 -0.53 21.65 -12.08
C TYR A 137 -0.48 22.61 -13.27
N LYS A 138 -0.37 22.10 -14.50
CA LYS A 138 -0.38 22.92 -15.73
C LYS A 138 -1.66 23.75 -15.86
N LYS A 139 -2.81 23.15 -15.58
CA LYS A 139 -4.09 23.84 -15.70
C LYS A 139 -4.26 24.92 -14.64
N THR A 140 -3.80 24.67 -13.42
CA THR A 140 -3.80 25.66 -12.33
C THR A 140 -2.93 26.86 -12.67
N MET A 141 -1.71 26.65 -13.21
CA MET A 141 -0.83 27.74 -13.63
C MET A 141 -1.46 28.59 -14.73
N ASN A 142 -2.07 27.96 -15.74
CA ASN A 142 -2.71 28.68 -16.83
C ASN A 142 -3.97 29.47 -16.39
N SER A 143 -4.65 29.04 -15.34
CA SER A 143 -5.80 29.78 -14.79
C SER A 143 -5.40 30.96 -13.90
N SER A 144 -4.16 30.95 -13.36
CA SER A 144 -3.62 32.05 -12.55
C SER A 144 -3.02 33.19 -13.37
N ILE A 145 -2.83 32.99 -14.69
CA ILE A 145 -2.26 34.00 -15.62
C ILE A 145 -3.38 34.75 -16.38
N ARG A 146 -4.62 34.31 -16.24
CA ARG A 146 -5.81 35.02 -16.81
C ARG A 146 -6.54 35.76 -15.71
#